data_de7700b50823434ba68c3b777c6bd8ab
#
_entry.id   de7700b50823434ba68c3b777c6bd8ab
#
_cell.length_a   1.000
_cell.length_b   1.000
_cell.length_c   1.000
_cell.angle_alpha   90.00
_cell.angle_beta   90.00
_cell.angle_gamma   90.00
#
_symmetry.space_group_name_H-M   'P 1'
#
loop_
_entity.id
_entity.type
_entity.pdbx_description
1 polymer ?
#
loop_
_entity_poly.entity_id
_entity_poly.type
_entity_poly.pdbx_seq_one_letter_code
_entity_poly.pdbx_strand_id
1 'polypeptide(L)'
;QLKGLDSIPVLDTKSGVNVPLAALIAQMEVSKKLVFSEEAIEKYRDSLYAKWSDENEKEFEVSKEYALKVVDRIAKWMGKDNYKETRTMPKYSVHADQPARWQPTPPAYMDAVEPHWGKIRTLVMDSSAQFKAKAPFPFSTNKNSDFYREAKETYDVGNKISKDLLAMENTKSTTIPEESAIATFWDCNPYATVTHGHMMFAKKKNTPDAHWINIA
;
A
#
# COMPACT_ATOMS: atom_id res chain seq x y z
N GLN A 1 -19.38 8.82 4.80
CA GLN A 1 -18.58 10.02 5.08
C GLN A 1 -17.19 9.63 5.55
N LEU A 2 -16.14 10.32 5.07
CA LEU A 2 -14.77 10.05 5.52
C LEU A 2 -14.60 10.44 6.99
N LYS A 3 -13.97 9.57 7.75
CA LYS A 3 -13.81 9.71 9.19
C LYS A 3 -12.90 10.90 9.55
N GLY A 4 -13.41 11.81 10.35
CA GLY A 4 -12.68 13.01 10.76
C GLY A 4 -12.54 14.09 9.67
N LEU A 5 -13.19 13.93 8.54
CA LEU A 5 -13.35 14.99 7.54
C LEU A 5 -14.69 15.69 7.74
N ASP A 6 -14.65 16.88 8.32
CA ASP A 6 -15.88 17.62 8.65
C ASP A 6 -16.60 18.10 7.38
N SER A 7 -15.90 18.84 6.53
CA SER A 7 -16.43 19.35 5.26
C SER A 7 -15.30 19.72 4.31
N ILE A 8 -15.56 19.66 3.03
CA ILE A 8 -14.75 20.32 1.99
C ILE A 8 -15.26 21.76 1.83
N PRO A 9 -14.45 22.68 1.26
CA PRO A 9 -14.88 24.03 0.96
C PRO A 9 -16.17 24.05 0.15
N VAL A 10 -17.12 24.90 0.55
CA VAL A 10 -18.39 25.04 -0.16
C VAL A 10 -18.13 25.65 -1.53
N LEU A 11 -18.68 25.04 -2.56
CA LEU A 11 -18.61 25.54 -3.91
C LEU A 11 -19.74 26.57 -4.13
N ASP A 12 -19.36 27.78 -4.49
CA ASP A 12 -20.32 28.73 -5.06
C ASP A 12 -20.66 28.33 -6.51
N THR A 13 -21.88 27.92 -6.75
CA THR A 13 -22.36 27.48 -8.07
C THR A 13 -22.32 28.58 -9.14
N LYS A 14 -22.16 29.84 -8.73
CA LYS A 14 -22.03 30.99 -9.64
C LYS A 14 -20.59 31.39 -9.92
N SER A 15 -19.65 30.72 -9.29
CA SER A 15 -18.20 31.05 -9.39
C SER A 15 -17.57 30.77 -10.75
N GLY A 16 -18.23 29.98 -11.62
CA GLY A 16 -17.64 29.54 -12.88
C GLY A 16 -16.62 28.43 -12.75
N VAL A 17 -16.55 27.77 -11.60
CA VAL A 17 -15.65 26.62 -11.37
C VAL A 17 -16.07 25.43 -12.21
N ASN A 18 -15.15 24.88 -13.00
CA ASN A 18 -15.29 23.58 -13.64
C ASN A 18 -14.94 22.50 -12.62
N VAL A 19 -15.94 21.81 -12.07
CA VAL A 19 -15.76 20.83 -10.98
C VAL A 19 -14.88 19.64 -11.40
N PRO A 20 -15.06 19.01 -12.56
CA PRO A 20 -14.14 17.99 -13.06
C PRO A 20 -12.68 18.46 -13.14
N LEU A 21 -12.45 19.64 -13.67
CA LEU A 21 -11.11 20.23 -13.76
C LEU A 21 -10.51 20.46 -12.38
N ALA A 22 -11.28 21.06 -11.46
CA ALA A 22 -10.86 21.29 -10.09
C ALA A 22 -10.51 19.97 -9.36
N ALA A 23 -11.29 18.90 -9.61
CA ALA A 23 -11.01 17.56 -9.04
C ALA A 23 -9.70 16.98 -9.57
N LEU A 24 -9.42 17.09 -10.86
CA LEU A 24 -8.16 16.64 -11.46
C LEU A 24 -6.96 17.42 -10.89
N ILE A 25 -7.07 18.74 -10.79
CA ILE A 25 -6.04 19.60 -10.20
C ILE A 25 -5.79 19.20 -8.74
N ALA A 26 -6.87 19.07 -7.96
CA ALA A 26 -6.75 18.68 -6.55
C ALA A 26 -6.10 17.31 -6.38
N GLN A 27 -6.45 16.33 -7.21
CA GLN A 27 -5.84 15.00 -7.19
C GLN A 27 -4.33 15.06 -7.48
N MET A 28 -3.89 15.80 -8.49
CA MET A 28 -2.47 15.93 -8.80
C MET A 28 -1.69 16.60 -7.67
N GLU A 29 -2.23 17.68 -7.11
CA GLU A 29 -1.58 18.41 -6.01
C GLU A 29 -1.52 17.60 -4.70
N VAL A 30 -2.52 16.75 -4.42
CA VAL A 30 -2.46 15.81 -3.28
C VAL A 30 -1.47 14.70 -3.57
N SER A 31 -1.51 14.10 -4.78
CA SER A 31 -0.61 13.01 -5.17
C SER A 31 0.86 13.41 -5.06
N LYS A 32 1.20 14.63 -5.47
CA LYS A 32 2.54 15.17 -5.34
C LYS A 32 3.07 15.12 -3.89
N LYS A 33 2.21 15.33 -2.89
CA LYS A 33 2.57 15.27 -1.47
C LYS A 33 2.74 13.85 -0.92
N LEU A 34 2.36 12.82 -1.68
CA LEU A 34 2.32 11.42 -1.25
C LEU A 34 3.37 10.54 -1.90
N VAL A 35 4.10 11.04 -2.89
CA VAL A 35 5.08 10.25 -3.66
C VAL A 35 6.48 10.84 -3.56
N PHE A 36 7.48 9.98 -3.78
CA PHE A 36 8.88 10.38 -3.81
C PHE A 36 9.31 11.04 -5.13
N SER A 37 8.51 10.90 -6.20
CA SER A 37 8.83 11.41 -7.54
C SER A 37 8.08 12.71 -7.82
N GLU A 38 8.19 13.69 -6.94
CA GLU A 38 7.50 14.98 -7.06
C GLU A 38 7.78 15.67 -8.39
N GLU A 39 9.05 15.72 -8.82
CA GLU A 39 9.47 16.37 -10.06
C GLU A 39 8.76 15.82 -11.31
N ALA A 40 8.56 14.50 -11.38
CA ALA A 40 7.87 13.88 -12.51
C ALA A 40 6.39 14.31 -12.58
N ILE A 41 5.74 14.42 -11.42
CA ILE A 41 4.37 14.90 -11.32
C ILE A 41 4.29 16.39 -11.64
N GLU A 42 5.21 17.19 -11.13
CA GLU A 42 5.25 18.63 -11.42
C GLU A 42 5.39 18.91 -12.90
N LYS A 43 6.33 18.27 -13.56
CA LYS A 43 6.54 18.43 -15.00
C LYS A 43 5.29 18.08 -15.81
N TYR A 44 4.63 16.98 -15.45
CA TYR A 44 3.39 16.58 -16.13
C TYR A 44 2.25 17.55 -15.84
N ARG A 45 2.06 17.94 -14.57
CA ARG A 45 1.08 18.94 -14.14
C ARG A 45 1.26 20.25 -14.92
N ASP A 46 2.48 20.77 -14.97
CA ASP A 46 2.76 22.06 -15.59
C ASP A 46 2.42 22.04 -17.09
N SER A 47 2.66 20.92 -17.77
CA SER A 47 2.24 20.76 -19.16
C SER A 47 0.72 20.78 -19.34
N LEU A 48 -0.03 20.20 -18.38
CA LEU A 48 -1.49 20.24 -18.40
C LEU A 48 -2.03 21.63 -18.03
N TYR A 49 -1.41 22.29 -17.07
CA TYR A 49 -1.79 23.65 -16.66
C TYR A 49 -1.64 24.65 -17.81
N ALA A 50 -0.54 24.59 -18.54
CA ALA A 50 -0.35 25.42 -19.73
C ALA A 50 -1.47 25.16 -20.75
N LYS A 51 -1.77 23.89 -21.05
CA LYS A 51 -2.84 23.53 -21.98
C LYS A 51 -4.22 24.04 -21.53
N TRP A 52 -4.59 23.84 -20.28
CA TRP A 52 -5.92 24.26 -19.77
C TRP A 52 -6.02 25.78 -19.67
N SER A 53 -4.93 26.48 -19.36
CA SER A 53 -4.89 27.94 -19.38
C SER A 53 -5.07 28.49 -20.80
N ASP A 54 -4.43 27.88 -21.81
CA ASP A 54 -4.59 28.26 -23.21
C ASP A 54 -6.01 28.01 -23.73
N GLU A 55 -6.68 26.95 -23.26
CA GLU A 55 -8.05 26.63 -23.66
C GLU A 55 -9.07 27.61 -23.06
N ASN A 56 -8.96 27.92 -21.77
CA ASN A 56 -9.83 28.88 -21.07
C ASN A 56 -9.18 29.35 -19.75
N GLU A 57 -8.41 30.41 -19.81
CA GLU A 57 -7.65 30.95 -18.69
C GLU A 57 -8.52 31.27 -17.47
N LYS A 58 -9.67 31.93 -17.70
CA LYS A 58 -10.57 32.34 -16.61
C LYS A 58 -11.16 31.13 -15.88
N GLU A 59 -11.63 30.13 -16.62
CA GLU A 59 -12.18 28.89 -16.04
C GLU A 59 -11.10 28.11 -15.30
N PHE A 60 -9.91 28.03 -15.90
CA PHE A 60 -8.76 27.36 -15.30
C PHE A 60 -8.37 28.00 -13.97
N GLU A 61 -8.18 29.33 -13.90
CA GLU A 61 -7.73 30.00 -12.69
C GLU A 61 -8.75 29.88 -11.53
N VAL A 62 -10.06 30.06 -11.80
CA VAL A 62 -11.07 29.91 -10.74
C VAL A 62 -11.19 28.45 -10.27
N SER A 63 -11.03 27.48 -11.18
CA SER A 63 -11.06 26.06 -10.84
C SER A 63 -9.84 25.64 -10.03
N LYS A 64 -8.66 26.15 -10.38
CA LYS A 64 -7.41 25.93 -9.66
C LYS A 64 -7.45 26.55 -8.26
N GLU A 65 -7.94 27.78 -8.12
CA GLU A 65 -8.08 28.40 -6.81
C GLU A 65 -8.99 27.57 -5.87
N TYR A 66 -10.12 27.10 -6.38
CA TYR A 66 -11.00 26.22 -5.61
C TYR A 66 -10.33 24.88 -5.28
N ALA A 67 -9.67 24.26 -6.26
CA ALA A 67 -8.92 23.02 -6.06
C ALA A 67 -7.87 23.13 -4.96
N LEU A 68 -7.10 24.22 -4.92
CA LEU A 68 -6.08 24.44 -3.89
C LEU A 68 -6.67 24.59 -2.48
N LYS A 69 -7.87 25.18 -2.36
CA LYS A 69 -8.61 25.20 -1.09
C LYS A 69 -9.00 23.79 -0.63
N VAL A 70 -9.43 22.94 -1.57
CA VAL A 70 -9.72 21.52 -1.28
C VAL A 70 -8.46 20.78 -0.89
N VAL A 71 -7.35 20.98 -1.59
CA VAL A 71 -6.04 20.38 -1.27
C VAL A 71 -5.58 20.74 0.13
N ASP A 72 -5.67 22.01 0.52
CA ASP A 72 -5.32 22.45 1.88
C ASP A 72 -6.18 21.74 2.94
N ARG A 73 -7.48 21.63 2.69
CA ARG A 73 -8.39 20.94 3.61
C ARG A 73 -8.06 19.45 3.75
N ILE A 74 -7.80 18.76 2.63
CA ILE A 74 -7.42 17.36 2.62
C ILE A 74 -6.06 17.17 3.27
N ALA A 75 -5.07 18.01 3.00
CA ALA A 75 -3.75 17.93 3.61
C ALA A 75 -3.81 18.09 5.14
N LYS A 76 -4.62 19.02 5.64
CA LYS A 76 -4.87 19.19 7.08
C LYS A 76 -5.56 17.98 7.70
N TRP A 77 -6.48 17.37 6.98
CA TRP A 77 -7.16 16.15 7.42
C TRP A 77 -6.21 14.96 7.43
N MET A 78 -5.41 14.78 6.38
CA MET A 78 -4.37 13.74 6.31
C MET A 78 -3.35 13.88 7.44
N GLY A 79 -2.87 15.10 7.70
CA GLY A 79 -1.91 15.35 8.76
C GLY A 79 -2.38 15.03 10.19
N LYS A 80 -3.63 14.61 10.36
CA LYS A 80 -4.23 14.17 11.64
C LYS A 80 -4.53 12.67 11.66
N ASP A 81 -3.99 11.89 10.75
CA ASP A 81 -4.27 10.46 10.62
C ASP A 81 -3.39 9.56 11.48
N ASN A 82 -2.44 10.13 12.19
CA ASN A 82 -1.47 9.43 13.03
C ASN A 82 -0.34 8.72 12.24
N TYR A 83 -0.24 8.94 10.92
CA TYR A 83 0.79 8.31 10.10
C TYR A 83 2.21 8.71 10.53
N LYS A 84 2.43 10.00 10.77
CA LYS A 84 3.74 10.51 11.20
C LYS A 84 4.09 10.06 12.62
N GLU A 85 3.11 10.05 13.50
CA GLU A 85 3.25 9.68 14.91
C GLU A 85 3.62 8.19 15.05
N THR A 86 3.08 7.30 14.21
CA THR A 86 3.44 5.88 14.24
C THR A 86 4.92 5.63 13.98
N ARG A 87 5.60 6.52 13.25
CA ARG A 87 7.03 6.43 12.94
C ARG A 87 7.95 6.77 14.12
N THR A 88 7.43 7.49 15.09
CA THR A 88 8.17 7.90 16.29
C THR A 88 7.87 6.99 17.48
N MET A 89 6.96 6.05 17.36
CA MET A 89 6.62 5.09 18.40
C MET A 89 7.74 4.06 18.60
N PRO A 90 7.85 3.44 19.80
CA PRO A 90 8.86 2.44 20.07
C PRO A 90 8.86 1.30 19.06
N LYS A 91 10.03 0.85 18.65
CA LYS A 91 10.17 -0.33 17.80
C LYS A 91 9.58 -1.57 18.48
N TYR A 92 9.18 -2.55 17.67
CA TYR A 92 8.76 -3.85 18.19
C TYR A 92 9.91 -4.53 18.93
N SER A 93 9.64 -4.98 20.15
CA SER A 93 10.61 -5.74 20.95
C SER A 93 10.46 -7.23 20.64
N VAL A 94 11.55 -7.86 20.21
CA VAL A 94 11.58 -9.30 19.94
C VAL A 94 11.61 -10.06 21.28
N HIS A 95 10.73 -11.06 21.42
CA HIS A 95 10.63 -11.91 22.60
C HIS A 95 11.13 -13.32 22.26
N ALA A 96 12.46 -13.50 22.27
CA ALA A 96 13.08 -14.77 21.90
C ALA A 96 12.72 -15.94 22.85
N ASP A 97 12.29 -15.65 24.06
CA ASP A 97 11.78 -16.59 25.07
C ASP A 97 10.35 -17.06 24.83
N GLN A 98 9.64 -16.46 23.87
CA GLN A 98 8.23 -16.73 23.59
C GLN A 98 8.05 -17.20 22.13
N PRO A 99 8.19 -18.52 21.86
CA PRO A 99 8.16 -19.06 20.49
C PRO A 99 6.84 -18.85 19.76
N ALA A 100 5.75 -18.53 20.49
CA ALA A 100 4.45 -18.18 19.90
C ALA A 100 4.40 -16.74 19.38
N ARG A 101 5.42 -15.90 19.62
CA ARG A 101 5.48 -14.52 19.14
C ARG A 101 6.32 -14.44 17.89
N TRP A 102 6.00 -13.45 17.07
CA TRP A 102 6.78 -13.15 15.89
C TRP A 102 8.25 -12.87 16.22
N GLN A 103 9.13 -13.42 15.41
CA GLN A 103 10.57 -13.20 15.44
C GLN A 103 11.09 -12.97 14.02
N PRO A 104 12.16 -12.21 13.83
CA PRO A 104 12.78 -12.04 12.52
C PRO A 104 13.31 -13.39 12.02
N THR A 105 13.17 -13.61 10.72
CA THR A 105 13.55 -14.86 10.04
C THR A 105 14.73 -14.67 9.12
N PRO A 106 15.54 -15.74 8.88
CA PRO A 106 16.58 -15.71 7.87
C PRO A 106 16.02 -15.37 6.48
N PRO A 107 16.86 -14.90 5.55
CA PRO A 107 18.31 -14.63 5.71
C PRO A 107 18.64 -13.26 6.29
N ALA A 108 17.72 -12.28 6.17
CA ALA A 108 18.01 -10.88 6.48
C ALA A 108 17.75 -10.49 7.94
N TYR A 109 16.99 -11.29 8.69
CA TYR A 109 16.56 -10.97 10.06
C TYR A 109 16.04 -9.53 10.21
N MET A 110 15.20 -9.11 9.27
CA MET A 110 14.67 -7.75 9.22
C MET A 110 13.83 -7.43 10.46
N ASP A 111 13.93 -6.18 10.91
CA ASP A 111 13.06 -5.65 11.96
C ASP A 111 11.59 -5.74 11.55
N ALA A 112 10.69 -5.75 12.54
CA ALA A 112 9.25 -5.67 12.29
C ALA A 112 8.90 -4.39 11.50
N VAL A 113 8.23 -4.57 10.37
CA VAL A 113 7.82 -3.47 9.50
C VAL A 113 6.48 -2.94 9.98
N GLU A 114 6.43 -1.63 10.22
CA GLU A 114 5.21 -0.89 10.58
C GLU A 114 4.37 -1.51 11.72
N PRO A 115 4.96 -1.81 12.89
CA PRO A 115 4.25 -2.49 13.99
C PRO A 115 3.08 -1.69 14.55
N HIS A 116 2.99 -0.39 14.25
CA HIS A 116 1.95 0.50 14.72
C HIS A 116 0.94 0.90 13.63
N TRP A 117 0.96 0.25 12.46
CA TRP A 117 0.08 0.57 11.34
C TRP A 117 -1.41 0.60 11.73
N GLY A 118 -1.83 -0.32 12.59
CA GLY A 118 -3.20 -0.36 13.10
C GLY A 118 -3.65 0.85 13.93
N LYS A 119 -2.75 1.77 14.26
CA LYS A 119 -3.04 3.03 14.96
C LYS A 119 -3.32 4.21 14.03
N ILE A 120 -3.12 4.02 12.73
CA ILE A 120 -3.47 5.03 11.72
C ILE A 120 -4.99 5.10 11.63
N ARG A 121 -5.51 6.33 11.50
CA ARG A 121 -6.95 6.54 11.34
C ARG A 121 -7.48 5.84 10.10
N THR A 122 -8.51 5.04 10.25
CA THR A 122 -9.24 4.43 9.15
C THR A 122 -10.00 5.49 8.34
N LEU A 123 -10.26 5.23 7.07
CA LEU A 123 -11.01 6.16 6.20
C LEU A 123 -12.51 6.13 6.49
N VAL A 124 -13.09 4.94 6.62
CA VAL A 124 -14.54 4.73 6.79
C VAL A 124 -14.88 3.74 7.90
N MET A 125 -14.01 2.79 8.18
CA MET A 125 -14.22 1.79 9.25
C MET A 125 -14.16 2.44 10.63
N ASP A 126 -14.85 1.87 11.61
CA ASP A 126 -14.82 2.34 13.00
C ASP A 126 -13.45 2.18 13.63
N SER A 127 -12.79 1.07 13.34
CA SER A 127 -11.42 0.78 13.76
C SER A 127 -10.73 -0.17 12.78
N SER A 128 -9.40 -0.28 12.83
CA SER A 128 -8.63 -1.26 12.07
C SER A 128 -8.99 -2.71 12.42
N ALA A 129 -9.66 -2.95 13.54
CA ALA A 129 -10.07 -4.27 14.00
C ALA A 129 -11.54 -4.63 13.69
N GLN A 130 -12.30 -3.73 13.04
CA GLN A 130 -13.74 -3.94 12.78
C GLN A 130 -14.02 -5.21 11.98
N PHE A 131 -13.18 -5.54 11.00
CA PHE A 131 -13.28 -6.74 10.18
C PHE A 131 -12.09 -7.67 10.41
N LYS A 132 -11.72 -7.84 11.68
CA LYS A 132 -10.59 -8.70 12.05
C LYS A 132 -10.85 -10.13 11.58
N ALA A 133 -9.87 -10.69 10.88
CA ALA A 133 -9.89 -12.08 10.49
C ALA A 133 -9.97 -13.02 11.71
N LYS A 134 -10.46 -14.24 11.48
CA LYS A 134 -10.43 -15.30 12.49
C LYS A 134 -8.98 -15.49 12.97
N ALA A 135 -8.81 -15.63 14.28
CA ALA A 135 -7.49 -15.89 14.86
C ALA A 135 -6.88 -17.19 14.29
N PRO A 136 -5.58 -17.24 14.04
CA PRO A 136 -4.90 -18.48 13.70
C PRO A 136 -5.01 -19.49 14.84
N PHE A 137 -4.70 -20.76 14.55
CA PHE A 137 -4.64 -21.78 15.59
C PHE A 137 -3.63 -21.39 16.67
N PRO A 138 -3.94 -21.63 17.96
CA PRO A 138 -2.99 -21.38 19.04
C PRO A 138 -1.70 -22.18 18.84
N PHE A 139 -0.56 -21.54 19.08
CA PHE A 139 0.74 -22.20 19.01
C PHE A 139 0.76 -23.47 19.85
N SER A 140 1.22 -24.57 19.28
CA SER A 140 1.32 -25.86 19.96
C SER A 140 2.37 -26.74 19.31
N THR A 141 3.18 -27.40 20.15
CA THR A 141 4.11 -28.45 19.73
C THR A 141 3.50 -29.86 19.75
N ASN A 142 2.23 -29.98 20.17
CA ASN A 142 1.50 -31.25 20.13
C ASN A 142 1.24 -31.67 18.67
N LYS A 143 1.73 -32.85 18.28
CA LYS A 143 1.60 -33.38 16.93
C LYS A 143 0.16 -33.56 16.44
N ASN A 144 -0.80 -33.66 17.37
CA ASN A 144 -2.21 -33.82 17.05
C ASN A 144 -2.96 -32.47 16.98
N SER A 145 -2.29 -31.35 17.26
CA SER A 145 -2.91 -30.02 17.15
C SER A 145 -3.04 -29.55 15.71
N ASP A 146 -4.05 -28.73 15.44
CA ASP A 146 -4.24 -28.11 14.13
C ASP A 146 -3.02 -27.25 13.74
N PHE A 147 -2.51 -26.48 14.69
CA PHE A 147 -1.30 -25.67 14.46
C PHE A 147 -0.11 -26.53 13.98
N TYR A 148 0.15 -27.66 14.65
CA TYR A 148 1.28 -28.52 14.28
C TYR A 148 1.07 -29.13 12.90
N ARG A 149 -0.15 -29.54 12.55
CA ARG A 149 -0.43 -30.10 11.21
C ARG A 149 -0.18 -29.07 10.11
N GLU A 150 -0.70 -27.86 10.24
CA GLU A 150 -0.50 -26.77 9.29
C GLU A 150 1.00 -26.40 9.14
N ALA A 151 1.69 -26.25 10.26
CA ALA A 151 3.12 -25.96 10.27
C ALA A 151 3.95 -27.10 9.64
N LYS A 152 3.57 -28.36 9.91
CA LYS A 152 4.21 -29.53 9.33
C LYS A 152 4.01 -29.62 7.81
N GLU A 153 2.81 -29.36 7.34
CA GLU A 153 2.53 -29.31 5.90
C GLU A 153 3.39 -28.27 5.20
N THR A 154 3.45 -27.05 5.73
CA THR A 154 4.29 -25.97 5.20
C THR A 154 5.78 -26.39 5.16
N TYR A 155 6.26 -27.02 6.23
CA TYR A 155 7.64 -27.51 6.32
C TYR A 155 7.92 -28.62 5.28
N ASP A 156 7.02 -29.57 5.12
CA ASP A 156 7.18 -30.70 4.18
C ASP A 156 7.18 -30.21 2.72
N VAL A 157 6.27 -29.30 2.37
CA VAL A 157 6.21 -28.68 1.04
C VAL A 157 7.47 -27.86 0.77
N GLY A 158 7.94 -27.05 1.72
CA GLY A 158 9.17 -26.28 1.58
C GLY A 158 10.41 -27.16 1.36
N ASN A 159 10.50 -28.30 2.05
CA ASN A 159 11.58 -29.27 1.83
C ASN A 159 11.48 -29.97 0.48
N LYS A 160 10.28 -30.26 0.01
CA LYS A 160 10.06 -30.82 -1.34
C LYS A 160 10.53 -29.82 -2.40
N ILE A 161 10.10 -28.56 -2.33
CA ILE A 161 10.51 -27.52 -3.27
C ILE A 161 12.05 -27.40 -3.31
N SER A 162 12.70 -27.39 -2.16
CA SER A 162 14.16 -27.28 -2.09
C SER A 162 14.87 -28.44 -2.78
N LYS A 163 14.37 -29.67 -2.64
CA LYS A 163 14.90 -30.84 -3.33
C LYS A 163 14.67 -30.80 -4.83
N ASP A 164 13.49 -30.38 -5.24
CA ASP A 164 13.11 -30.28 -6.67
C ASP A 164 13.94 -29.20 -7.38
N LEU A 165 14.20 -28.07 -6.73
CA LEU A 165 15.08 -27.01 -7.27
C LEU A 165 16.53 -27.47 -7.40
N LEU A 166 17.06 -28.20 -6.42
CA LEU A 166 18.39 -28.84 -6.50
C LEU A 166 18.45 -29.86 -7.64
N ALA A 167 17.42 -30.65 -7.83
CA ALA A 167 17.33 -31.62 -8.94
C ALA A 167 17.32 -30.92 -10.30
N MET A 168 16.59 -29.81 -10.42
CA MET A 168 16.58 -28.96 -11.63
C MET A 168 17.99 -28.43 -11.96
N GLU A 169 18.69 -27.89 -10.99
CA GLU A 169 20.05 -27.37 -11.17
C GLU A 169 20.98 -28.48 -11.71
N ASN A 170 20.95 -29.67 -11.08
CA ASN A 170 21.76 -30.81 -11.47
C ASN A 170 21.42 -31.34 -12.88
N THR A 171 20.18 -31.27 -13.30
CA THR A 171 19.70 -31.78 -14.62
C THR A 171 19.66 -30.71 -15.69
N LYS A 172 19.96 -29.45 -15.35
CA LYS A 172 19.78 -28.28 -16.22
C LYS A 172 18.35 -28.15 -16.77
N SER A 173 17.36 -28.65 -16.03
CA SER A 173 15.94 -28.50 -16.37
C SER A 173 15.50 -27.06 -16.22
N THR A 174 14.62 -26.60 -17.10
CA THR A 174 13.99 -25.27 -17.02
C THR A 174 12.57 -25.34 -16.46
N THR A 175 12.08 -26.53 -16.10
CA THR A 175 10.73 -26.73 -15.58
C THR A 175 10.68 -26.38 -14.10
N ILE A 176 10.02 -25.26 -13.78
CA ILE A 176 9.82 -24.82 -12.38
C ILE A 176 8.80 -25.75 -11.70
N PRO A 177 9.07 -26.27 -10.49
CA PRO A 177 8.09 -27.03 -9.72
C PRO A 177 6.80 -26.24 -9.51
N GLU A 178 5.64 -26.91 -9.61
CA GLU A 178 4.32 -26.28 -9.51
C GLU A 178 4.16 -25.51 -8.19
N GLU A 179 4.54 -26.09 -7.08
CA GLU A 179 4.43 -25.44 -5.76
C GLU A 179 5.31 -24.18 -5.67
N SER A 180 6.46 -24.19 -6.33
CA SER A 180 7.32 -23.00 -6.43
C SER A 180 6.68 -21.90 -7.29
N ALA A 181 6.04 -22.29 -8.39
CA ALA A 181 5.32 -21.35 -9.26
C ALA A 181 4.12 -20.72 -8.53
N ILE A 182 3.37 -21.52 -7.76
CA ILE A 182 2.26 -21.05 -6.92
C ILE A 182 2.77 -20.07 -5.87
N ALA A 183 3.84 -20.41 -5.15
CA ALA A 183 4.43 -19.56 -4.14
C ALA A 183 4.89 -18.21 -4.74
N THR A 184 5.53 -18.24 -5.89
CA THR A 184 6.00 -17.04 -6.61
C THR A 184 4.83 -16.19 -7.10
N PHE A 185 3.75 -16.81 -7.57
CA PHE A 185 2.55 -16.09 -8.02
C PHE A 185 1.87 -15.32 -6.87
N TRP A 186 1.81 -15.93 -5.69
CA TRP A 186 1.19 -15.32 -4.50
C TRP A 186 2.18 -14.52 -3.65
N ASP A 187 3.45 -14.42 -4.06
CA ASP A 187 4.46 -13.64 -3.33
C ASP A 187 4.07 -12.16 -3.30
N CYS A 188 3.78 -11.68 -2.11
CA CYS A 188 3.51 -10.27 -1.84
C CYS A 188 4.79 -9.59 -1.32
N ASN A 189 5.82 -9.56 -2.16
CA ASN A 189 7.06 -8.87 -1.85
C ASN A 189 7.08 -7.46 -2.46
N PRO A 190 6.76 -6.40 -1.70
CA PRO A 190 6.69 -5.04 -2.21
C PRO A 190 8.03 -4.56 -2.76
N TYR A 191 9.15 -5.00 -2.21
CA TYR A 191 10.48 -4.63 -2.69
C TYR A 191 10.77 -5.23 -4.07
N ALA A 192 10.46 -6.50 -4.28
CA ALA A 192 10.59 -7.13 -5.58
C ALA A 192 9.59 -6.56 -6.59
N THR A 193 8.35 -6.36 -6.19
CA THR A 193 7.29 -5.80 -7.06
C THR A 193 7.63 -4.40 -7.53
N VAL A 194 8.11 -3.53 -6.65
CA VAL A 194 8.55 -2.17 -7.02
C VAL A 194 9.72 -2.23 -8.00
N THR A 195 10.73 -3.03 -7.71
CA THR A 195 11.93 -3.10 -8.54
C THR A 195 11.65 -3.72 -9.91
N HIS A 196 11.07 -4.92 -9.96
CA HIS A 196 10.86 -5.62 -11.22
C HIS A 196 9.68 -5.07 -12.00
N GLY A 197 8.62 -4.74 -11.33
CA GLY A 197 7.42 -4.31 -11.99
C GLY A 197 7.43 -2.86 -12.43
N HIS A 198 7.96 -1.96 -11.64
CA HIS A 198 7.93 -0.52 -11.91
C HIS A 198 9.00 -0.09 -12.91
N MET A 199 10.17 -0.67 -12.83
CA MET A 199 11.32 -0.28 -13.67
C MET A 199 11.44 -1.08 -14.98
N MET A 200 10.95 -2.32 -15.04
CA MET A 200 11.24 -3.21 -16.16
C MET A 200 10.07 -3.48 -17.10
N PHE A 201 8.81 -3.51 -16.63
CA PHE A 201 7.70 -4.05 -17.43
C PHE A 201 6.51 -3.13 -17.64
N ALA A 202 6.36 -2.05 -16.91
CA ALA A 202 5.21 -1.18 -17.08
C ALA A 202 5.51 0.29 -16.79
N LYS A 203 5.11 1.14 -17.71
CA LYS A 203 5.15 2.59 -17.55
C LYS A 203 4.02 3.12 -16.65
N LYS A 204 2.98 2.32 -16.42
CA LYS A 204 1.82 2.68 -15.60
C LYS A 204 1.48 1.51 -14.69
N LYS A 205 1.41 1.78 -13.38
CA LYS A 205 1.04 0.79 -12.37
C LYS A 205 0.13 1.38 -11.33
N ASN A 206 -0.68 0.51 -10.78
CA ASN A 206 -1.50 0.78 -9.62
C ASN A 206 -0.95 0.02 -8.42
N THR A 207 -1.04 0.61 -7.22
CA THR A 207 -0.79 -0.14 -5.99
C THR A 207 -1.95 -1.11 -5.74
N PRO A 208 -1.76 -2.20 -4.98
CA PRO A 208 -2.85 -3.08 -4.60
C PRO A 208 -4.02 -2.32 -3.95
N ASP A 209 -3.73 -1.38 -3.07
CA ASP A 209 -4.75 -0.55 -2.40
C ASP A 209 -5.54 0.29 -3.39
N ALA A 210 -4.86 0.95 -4.33
CA ALA A 210 -5.50 1.75 -5.37
C ALA A 210 -6.33 0.88 -6.32
N HIS A 211 -5.91 -0.36 -6.59
CA HIS A 211 -6.68 -1.32 -7.38
C HIS A 211 -8.01 -1.65 -6.70
N TRP A 212 -7.98 -1.98 -5.41
CA TRP A 212 -9.19 -2.29 -4.65
C TRP A 212 -10.12 -1.10 -4.49
N ILE A 213 -9.59 0.09 -4.27
CA ILE A 213 -10.39 1.33 -4.24
C ILE A 213 -11.08 1.59 -5.58
N ASN A 214 -10.43 1.24 -6.70
CA ASN A 214 -11.01 1.43 -8.03
C ASN A 214 -12.12 0.41 -8.35
N ILE A 215 -12.15 -0.74 -7.66
CA ILE A 215 -13.21 -1.75 -7.81
C ILE A 215 -14.44 -1.38 -6.96
N ALA A 216 -14.24 -0.78 -5.79
CA ALA A 216 -15.31 -0.41 -4.86
C ALA A 216 -16.09 0.82 -5.34
#